data_7ae5e2e8385a31570b927ec4b3139afb
#
_entry.id   7ae5e2e8385a31570b927ec4b3139afb
#
_cell.length_a   1.000
_cell.length_b   1.000
_cell.length_c   1.000
_cell.angle_alpha   90.00
_cell.angle_beta   90.00
_cell.angle_gamma   90.00
#
_symmetry.space_group_name_H-M   'P 1'
#
loop_
_entity.id
_entity.type
_entity.pdbx_description
1 polymer ?
#
loop_
_entity_poly.entity_id
_entity_poly.type
_entity_poly.pdbx_seq_one_letter_code
_entity_poly.pdbx_strand_id
1 'polypeptide(L)'
;MLARLQALDGTAEEKARVAAWDRLFAMLNVLDSKTSALLRFNAIIVAALAYLVVVSGADPFAQSKPIVKTLGWIVGHVSLLLSVASCGFAFPVINVAHGFFNAAAGLDDGVVARLEELVAHRTWLYVWAWRLAVAGGLGFALLVALATIH
;
A
#
# COMPACT_ATOMS: atom_id res chain seq x y z
N MET A 1 -1.09 -28.31 6.42
CA MET A 1 -1.45 -29.52 5.65
C MET A 1 -2.22 -30.53 6.50
N LEU A 2 -1.76 -30.89 7.70
CA LEU A 2 -2.45 -31.84 8.62
C LEU A 2 -3.86 -31.37 9.05
N ALA A 3 -4.07 -30.08 9.37
CA ALA A 3 -5.38 -29.53 9.71
C ALA A 3 -6.41 -29.66 8.59
N ARG A 4 -5.98 -29.60 7.32
CA ARG A 4 -6.86 -29.83 6.15
C ARG A 4 -7.31 -31.27 6.02
N LEU A 5 -6.47 -32.22 6.36
CA LEU A 5 -6.82 -33.65 6.32
C LEU A 5 -7.76 -34.03 7.46
N GLN A 6 -7.59 -33.45 8.65
CA GLN A 6 -8.51 -33.63 9.78
C GLN A 6 -9.89 -32.99 9.53
N ALA A 7 -9.96 -31.90 8.78
CA ALA A 7 -11.23 -31.23 8.46
C ALA A 7 -12.10 -32.02 7.44
N LEU A 8 -11.55 -32.97 6.69
CA LEU A 8 -12.33 -33.84 5.78
C LEU A 8 -13.29 -34.77 6.51
N ASP A 9 -12.93 -35.20 7.74
CA ASP A 9 -13.75 -36.02 8.63
C ASP A 9 -14.50 -35.22 9.72
N GLY A 10 -14.32 -33.88 9.75
CA GLY A 10 -14.86 -32.99 10.77
C GLY A 10 -16.34 -32.67 10.60
N THR A 11 -16.91 -32.10 11.65
CA THR A 11 -18.28 -31.60 11.67
C THR A 11 -18.50 -30.46 10.64
N ALA A 12 -19.75 -30.18 10.30
CA ALA A 12 -20.10 -29.10 9.37
C ALA A 12 -19.51 -27.73 9.81
N GLU A 13 -19.43 -27.51 11.13
CA GLU A 13 -18.85 -26.30 11.72
C GLU A 13 -17.33 -26.20 11.52
N GLU A 14 -16.59 -27.32 11.67
CA GLU A 14 -15.15 -27.34 11.39
C GLU A 14 -14.85 -27.07 9.92
N LYS A 15 -15.63 -27.64 9.01
CA LYS A 15 -15.51 -27.36 7.56
C LYS A 15 -15.77 -25.89 7.25
N ALA A 16 -16.76 -25.27 7.88
CA ALA A 16 -17.06 -23.86 7.72
C ALA A 16 -15.91 -22.96 8.24
N ARG A 17 -15.31 -23.31 9.40
CA ARG A 17 -14.15 -22.59 9.95
C ARG A 17 -12.92 -22.67 9.04
N VAL A 18 -12.60 -23.84 8.52
CA VAL A 18 -11.48 -24.01 7.58
C VAL A 18 -11.72 -23.22 6.30
N ALA A 19 -12.95 -23.22 5.78
CA ALA A 19 -13.29 -22.43 4.59
C ALA A 19 -13.18 -20.91 4.84
N ALA A 20 -13.61 -20.42 6.01
CA ALA A 20 -13.45 -19.04 6.41
C ALA A 20 -11.96 -18.65 6.54
N TRP A 21 -11.15 -19.47 7.16
CA TRP A 21 -9.71 -19.31 7.28
C TRP A 21 -9.03 -19.22 5.91
N ASP A 22 -9.30 -20.18 5.01
CA ASP A 22 -8.72 -20.21 3.66
C ASP A 22 -9.09 -18.94 2.86
N ARG A 23 -10.34 -18.44 3.01
CA ARG A 23 -10.80 -17.22 2.37
C ARG A 23 -10.06 -15.99 2.91
N LEU A 24 -9.92 -15.84 4.21
CA LEU A 24 -9.22 -14.72 4.84
C LEU A 24 -7.73 -14.72 4.46
N PHE A 25 -7.11 -15.91 4.41
CA PHE A 25 -5.73 -16.06 3.95
C PHE A 25 -5.53 -15.67 2.48
N ALA A 26 -6.46 -16.05 1.62
CA ALA A 26 -6.44 -15.64 0.22
C ALA A 26 -6.56 -14.11 0.09
N MET A 27 -7.41 -13.46 0.89
CA MET A 27 -7.53 -12.00 0.94
C MET A 27 -6.23 -11.33 1.38
N LEU A 28 -5.56 -11.86 2.42
CA LEU A 28 -4.26 -11.33 2.87
C LEU A 28 -3.19 -11.41 1.76
N ASN A 29 -3.09 -12.54 1.07
CA ASN A 29 -2.14 -12.71 -0.03
C ASN A 29 -2.38 -11.71 -1.18
N VAL A 30 -3.64 -11.47 -1.52
CA VAL A 30 -4.01 -10.46 -2.53
C VAL A 30 -3.63 -9.07 -2.05
N LEU A 31 -3.89 -8.76 -0.77
CA LEU A 31 -3.57 -7.47 -0.19
C LEU A 31 -2.06 -7.22 -0.16
N ASP A 32 -1.26 -8.20 0.24
CA ASP A 32 0.21 -8.12 0.25
C ASP A 32 0.77 -7.91 -1.16
N SER A 33 0.25 -8.62 -2.16
CA SER A 33 0.66 -8.45 -3.56
C SER A 33 0.35 -7.04 -4.08
N LYS A 34 -0.86 -6.54 -3.83
CA LYS A 34 -1.27 -5.18 -4.22
C LYS A 34 -0.47 -4.11 -3.50
N THR A 35 -0.19 -4.29 -2.20
CA THR A 35 0.61 -3.36 -1.41
C THR A 35 2.05 -3.30 -1.89
N SER A 36 2.64 -4.44 -2.25
CA SER A 36 3.98 -4.50 -2.84
C SER A 36 4.05 -3.77 -4.18
N ALA A 37 3.03 -3.91 -5.03
CA ALA A 37 2.94 -3.18 -6.29
C ALA A 37 2.81 -1.66 -6.05
N LEU A 38 2.01 -1.24 -5.05
CA LEU A 38 1.85 0.15 -4.67
C LEU A 38 3.15 0.78 -4.16
N LEU A 39 3.92 0.04 -3.35
CA LEU A 39 5.23 0.50 -2.87
C LEU A 39 6.23 0.69 -4.01
N ARG A 40 6.25 -0.23 -4.99
CA ARG A 40 7.10 -0.08 -6.19
C ARG A 40 6.70 1.16 -7.00
N PHE A 41 5.42 1.39 -7.19
CA PHE A 41 4.91 2.57 -7.87
C PHE A 41 5.34 3.86 -7.15
N ASN A 42 5.14 3.94 -5.83
CA ASN A 42 5.56 5.08 -5.04
C ASN A 42 7.09 5.29 -5.08
N ALA A 43 7.88 4.21 -5.05
CA ALA A 43 9.33 4.32 -5.14
C ALA A 43 9.79 4.96 -6.46
N ILE A 44 9.12 4.64 -7.57
CA ILE A 44 9.39 5.27 -8.87
C ILE A 44 9.06 6.76 -8.84
N ILE A 45 7.90 7.16 -8.29
CA ILE A 45 7.51 8.56 -8.18
C ILE A 45 8.49 9.34 -7.29
N VAL A 46 8.84 8.78 -6.12
CA VAL A 46 9.79 9.42 -5.19
C VAL A 46 11.15 9.59 -5.84
N ALA A 47 11.64 8.56 -6.54
CA ALA A 47 12.93 8.63 -7.25
C ALA A 47 12.91 9.68 -8.37
N ALA A 48 11.82 9.74 -9.15
CA ALA A 48 11.67 10.73 -10.21
C ALA A 48 11.60 12.17 -9.65
N LEU A 49 10.85 12.38 -8.57
CA LEU A 49 10.77 13.67 -7.89
C LEU A 49 12.12 14.08 -7.27
N ALA A 50 12.81 13.14 -6.61
CA ALA A 50 14.14 13.39 -6.06
C ALA A 50 15.15 13.75 -7.16
N TYR A 51 15.10 13.05 -8.29
CA TYR A 51 15.93 13.39 -9.45
C TYR A 51 15.67 14.81 -9.96
N LEU A 52 14.41 15.19 -10.14
CA LEU A 52 14.03 16.52 -10.60
C LEU A 52 14.46 17.62 -9.63
N VAL A 53 14.37 17.38 -8.33
CA VAL A 53 14.66 18.40 -7.29
C VAL A 53 16.14 18.48 -6.96
N VAL A 54 16.86 17.35 -6.90
CA VAL A 54 18.22 17.28 -6.32
C VAL A 54 19.29 17.12 -7.39
N VAL A 55 19.06 16.27 -8.39
CA VAL A 55 20.11 15.84 -9.32
C VAL A 55 20.19 16.70 -10.57
N SER A 56 19.07 17.23 -11.05
CA SER A 56 19.05 17.98 -12.30
C SER A 56 19.87 19.27 -12.25
N GLY A 57 20.14 19.83 -11.04
CA GLY A 57 20.90 21.07 -10.85
C GLY A 57 20.34 22.27 -11.65
N ALA A 58 19.49 21.97 -12.62
CA ALA A 58 18.77 22.92 -13.44
C ALA A 58 17.34 23.05 -12.87
N ASP A 59 16.96 24.26 -12.54
CA ASP A 59 15.59 24.56 -12.17
C ASP A 59 14.69 24.28 -13.40
N PRO A 60 13.82 23.24 -13.39
CA PRO A 60 12.98 22.92 -14.53
C PRO A 60 12.01 24.06 -14.90
N PHE A 61 11.88 25.05 -14.02
CA PHE A 61 11.05 26.23 -14.19
C PHE A 61 11.86 27.52 -14.34
N ALA A 62 13.17 27.45 -14.64
CA ALA A 62 14.04 28.62 -14.72
C ALA A 62 13.55 29.69 -15.71
N GLN A 63 12.95 29.25 -16.82
CA GLN A 63 12.42 30.13 -17.88
C GLN A 63 10.91 30.42 -17.73
N SER A 64 10.25 29.83 -16.72
CA SER A 64 8.81 29.98 -16.52
C SER A 64 8.47 31.27 -15.77
N LYS A 65 7.23 31.75 -15.96
CA LYS A 65 6.70 32.88 -15.17
C LYS A 65 6.79 32.59 -13.66
N PRO A 66 7.00 33.58 -12.80
CA PRO A 66 7.17 33.39 -11.36
C PRO A 66 6.04 32.60 -10.70
N ILE A 67 4.81 32.77 -11.15
CA ILE A 67 3.63 32.06 -10.65
C ILE A 67 3.73 30.55 -10.96
N VAL A 68 4.12 30.21 -12.20
CA VAL A 68 4.27 28.80 -12.63
C VAL A 68 5.40 28.10 -11.86
N LYS A 69 6.50 28.83 -11.65
CA LYS A 69 7.61 28.35 -10.84
C LYS A 69 7.19 28.02 -9.41
N THR A 70 6.54 28.97 -8.74
CA THR A 70 6.05 28.77 -7.37
C THR A 70 5.05 27.61 -7.29
N LEU A 71 4.10 27.55 -8.22
CA LEU A 71 3.12 26.47 -8.28
C LEU A 71 3.79 25.12 -8.51
N GLY A 72 4.75 25.00 -9.43
CA GLY A 72 5.51 23.79 -9.69
C GLY A 72 6.24 23.28 -8.45
N TRP A 73 6.90 24.16 -7.72
CA TRP A 73 7.57 23.79 -6.46
C TRP A 73 6.59 23.31 -5.39
N ILE A 74 5.46 23.98 -5.20
CA ILE A 74 4.43 23.56 -4.23
C ILE A 74 3.88 22.18 -4.62
N VAL A 75 3.49 22.01 -5.88
CA VAL A 75 2.94 20.74 -6.37
C VAL A 75 3.96 19.60 -6.22
N GLY A 76 5.24 19.84 -6.53
CA GLY A 76 6.30 18.87 -6.38
C GLY A 76 6.48 18.40 -4.94
N HIS A 77 6.55 19.34 -3.98
CA HIS A 77 6.71 19.01 -2.56
C HIS A 77 5.48 18.30 -2.00
N VAL A 78 4.27 18.76 -2.34
CA VAL A 78 3.03 18.10 -1.91
C VAL A 78 2.95 16.67 -2.47
N SER A 79 3.29 16.48 -3.74
CA SER A 79 3.32 15.15 -4.38
C SER A 79 4.32 14.21 -3.70
N LEU A 80 5.51 14.73 -3.35
CA LEU A 80 6.52 13.96 -2.61
C LEU A 80 6.01 13.56 -1.23
N LEU A 81 5.46 14.48 -0.47
CA LEU A 81 4.92 14.21 0.86
C LEU A 81 3.79 13.17 0.83
N LEU A 82 2.87 13.28 -0.14
CA LEU A 82 1.78 12.33 -0.32
C LEU A 82 2.31 10.92 -0.66
N SER A 83 3.31 10.82 -1.52
CA SER A 83 3.94 9.55 -1.89
C SER A 83 4.66 8.91 -0.70
N VAL A 84 5.39 9.70 0.09
CA VAL A 84 6.06 9.21 1.32
C VAL A 84 5.03 8.79 2.36
N ALA A 85 3.98 9.57 2.58
CA ALA A 85 2.90 9.22 3.49
C ALA A 85 2.19 7.92 3.07
N SER A 86 1.95 7.75 1.76
CA SER A 86 1.41 6.50 1.21
C SER A 86 2.28 5.29 1.55
N CYS A 87 3.61 5.40 1.44
CA CYS A 87 4.54 4.36 1.88
C CYS A 87 4.39 4.07 3.38
N GLY A 88 4.25 5.10 4.22
CA GLY A 88 4.04 4.96 5.66
C GLY A 88 2.79 4.14 6.00
N PHE A 89 1.69 4.33 5.28
CA PHE A 89 0.47 3.52 5.44
C PHE A 89 0.60 2.11 4.86
N ALA A 90 1.39 1.93 3.80
CA ALA A 90 1.58 0.64 3.15
C ALA A 90 2.50 -0.31 3.96
N PHE A 91 3.50 0.21 4.67
CA PHE A 91 4.46 -0.59 5.44
C PHE A 91 3.80 -1.51 6.48
N PRO A 92 2.87 -1.06 7.35
CA PRO A 92 2.22 -1.92 8.32
C PRO A 92 1.37 -3.03 7.69
N VAL A 93 0.92 -2.86 6.45
CA VAL A 93 0.14 -3.88 5.74
C VAL A 93 0.98 -5.14 5.50
N ILE A 94 2.27 -5.02 5.21
CA ILE A 94 3.16 -6.14 4.88
C ILE A 94 3.75 -6.81 6.14
N ASN A 95 4.01 -6.07 7.19
CA ASN A 95 4.94 -6.49 8.26
C ASN A 95 4.33 -7.40 9.35
N VAL A 96 3.04 -7.70 9.35
CA VAL A 96 2.38 -8.36 10.51
C VAL A 96 2.19 -9.89 10.36
N ALA A 97 2.51 -10.49 9.21
CA ALA A 97 2.20 -11.91 8.96
C ALA A 97 3.02 -12.90 9.82
N HIS A 98 4.23 -12.54 10.25
CA HIS A 98 5.14 -13.50 10.90
C HIS A 98 4.75 -13.89 12.34
N GLY A 99 4.06 -13.03 13.08
CA GLY A 99 3.66 -13.32 14.48
C GLY A 99 2.48 -14.27 14.62
N PHE A 100 1.60 -14.32 13.64
CA PHE A 100 0.38 -15.13 13.69
C PHE A 100 0.60 -16.63 13.43
N PHE A 101 1.63 -16.98 12.65
CA PHE A 101 1.91 -18.38 12.29
C PHE A 101 2.36 -19.24 13.47
N ASN A 102 2.95 -18.64 14.50
CA ASN A 102 3.39 -19.36 15.68
C ASN A 102 2.29 -19.59 16.72
N ALA A 103 1.15 -18.91 16.61
CA ALA A 103 0.04 -19.01 17.56
C ALA A 103 -1.06 -20.00 17.13
N ALA A 104 -1.02 -20.51 15.91
CA ALA A 104 -2.08 -21.37 15.34
C ALA A 104 -1.94 -22.84 15.75
N ALA A 105 -1.85 -23.11 17.04
CA ALA A 105 -1.95 -24.48 17.56
C ALA A 105 -3.38 -25.06 17.57
N GLY A 106 -4.40 -24.27 17.21
CA GLY A 106 -5.79 -24.70 17.07
C GLY A 106 -6.63 -23.67 16.32
N LEU A 107 -7.55 -24.12 15.46
CA LEU A 107 -8.58 -23.32 14.81
C LEU A 107 -9.72 -23.08 15.81
N ASP A 108 -9.52 -22.15 16.73
CA ASP A 108 -10.55 -21.68 17.65
C ASP A 108 -11.31 -20.48 17.05
N ASP A 109 -12.58 -20.29 17.42
CA ASP A 109 -13.41 -19.18 16.95
C ASP A 109 -12.77 -17.81 17.26
N GLY A 110 -12.04 -17.73 18.38
CA GLY A 110 -11.28 -16.52 18.74
C GLY A 110 -10.14 -16.20 17.76
N VAL A 111 -9.55 -17.19 17.12
CA VAL A 111 -8.47 -16.98 16.13
C VAL A 111 -9.03 -16.47 14.81
N VAL A 112 -10.17 -17.00 14.37
CA VAL A 112 -10.85 -16.53 13.14
C VAL A 112 -11.32 -15.09 13.30
N ALA A 113 -11.94 -14.73 14.44
CA ALA A 113 -12.39 -13.36 14.72
C ALA A 113 -11.22 -12.36 14.72
N ARG A 114 -10.09 -12.71 15.35
CA ARG A 114 -8.87 -11.85 15.32
C ARG A 114 -8.30 -11.70 13.92
N LEU A 115 -8.35 -12.74 13.11
CA LEU A 115 -7.88 -12.68 11.72
C LEU A 115 -8.78 -11.76 10.88
N GLU A 116 -10.08 -11.80 11.12
CA GLU A 116 -11.06 -10.96 10.45
C GLU A 116 -10.85 -9.47 10.78
N GLU A 117 -10.62 -9.14 12.05
CA GLU A 117 -10.27 -7.80 12.51
C GLU A 117 -8.95 -7.33 11.88
N LEU A 118 -7.95 -8.20 11.81
CA LEU A 118 -6.67 -7.90 11.17
C LEU A 118 -6.84 -7.58 9.68
N VAL A 119 -7.62 -8.39 8.95
CA VAL A 119 -7.91 -8.15 7.52
C VAL A 119 -8.63 -6.83 7.32
N ALA A 120 -9.62 -6.52 8.16
CA ALA A 120 -10.35 -5.26 8.10
C ALA A 120 -9.44 -4.05 8.32
N HIS A 121 -8.58 -4.11 9.37
CA HIS A 121 -7.62 -3.03 9.67
C HIS A 121 -6.62 -2.82 8.53
N ARG A 122 -6.04 -3.90 7.99
CA ARG A 122 -5.10 -3.82 6.87
C ARG A 122 -5.75 -3.31 5.60
N THR A 123 -6.99 -3.69 5.32
CA THR A 123 -7.75 -3.18 4.18
C THR A 123 -7.95 -1.68 4.29
N TRP A 124 -8.26 -1.18 5.50
CA TRP A 124 -8.39 0.26 5.75
C TRP A 124 -7.07 1.00 5.50
N LEU A 125 -5.94 0.50 6.02
CA LEU A 125 -4.62 1.07 5.78
C LEU A 125 -4.26 1.08 4.29
N TYR A 126 -4.55 -0.01 3.58
CA TYR A 126 -4.32 -0.11 2.13
C TYR A 126 -5.12 0.91 1.35
N VAL A 127 -6.40 1.12 1.68
CA VAL A 127 -7.26 2.11 1.01
C VAL A 127 -6.69 3.52 1.17
N TRP A 128 -6.21 3.88 2.37
CA TRP A 128 -5.57 5.17 2.60
C TRP A 128 -4.24 5.30 1.85
N ALA A 129 -3.39 4.27 1.90
CA ALA A 129 -2.15 4.23 1.12
C ALA A 129 -2.42 4.45 -0.37
N TRP A 130 -3.42 3.78 -0.92
CA TRP A 130 -3.79 3.88 -2.33
C TRP A 130 -4.30 5.28 -2.70
N ARG A 131 -5.17 5.88 -1.87
CA ARG A 131 -5.67 7.25 -2.09
C ARG A 131 -4.53 8.27 -2.13
N LEU A 132 -3.60 8.17 -1.19
CA LEU A 132 -2.44 9.04 -1.13
C LEU A 132 -1.51 8.83 -2.33
N ALA A 133 -1.30 7.59 -2.77
CA ALA A 133 -0.51 7.28 -3.96
C ALA A 133 -1.12 7.87 -5.23
N VAL A 134 -2.44 7.74 -5.40
CA VAL A 134 -3.14 8.34 -6.55
C VAL A 134 -3.02 9.85 -6.53
N ALA A 135 -3.24 10.49 -5.39
CA ALA A 135 -3.12 11.94 -5.26
C ALA A 135 -1.68 12.42 -5.53
N GLY A 136 -0.66 11.70 -5.00
CA GLY A 136 0.76 11.97 -5.27
C GLY A 136 1.12 11.79 -6.74
N GLY A 137 0.62 10.72 -7.38
CA GLY A 137 0.82 10.43 -8.79
C GLY A 137 0.19 11.48 -9.72
N LEU A 138 -1.02 11.93 -9.40
CA LEU A 138 -1.66 13.03 -10.14
C LEU A 138 -0.90 14.35 -9.98
N GLY A 139 -0.42 14.65 -8.78
CA GLY A 139 0.44 15.81 -8.54
C GLY A 139 1.74 15.74 -9.34
N PHE A 140 2.38 14.56 -9.40
CA PHE A 140 3.57 14.33 -10.22
C PHE A 140 3.27 14.52 -11.71
N ALA A 141 2.17 13.96 -12.22
CA ALA A 141 1.77 14.15 -13.62
C ALA A 141 1.51 15.64 -13.95
N LEU A 142 0.87 16.37 -13.04
CA LEU A 142 0.68 17.81 -13.18
C LEU A 142 2.01 18.56 -13.20
N LEU A 143 2.96 18.19 -12.34
CA LEU A 143 4.30 18.78 -12.32
C LEU A 143 5.01 18.58 -13.65
N VAL A 144 4.98 17.36 -14.20
CA VAL A 144 5.57 17.06 -15.51
C VAL A 144 4.90 17.87 -16.62
N ALA A 145 3.56 17.95 -16.60
CA ALA A 145 2.81 18.77 -17.57
C ALA A 145 3.21 20.26 -17.50
N LEU A 146 3.32 20.81 -16.30
CA LEU A 146 3.76 22.21 -16.12
C LEU A 146 5.20 22.43 -16.62
N ALA A 147 6.09 21.46 -16.45
CA ALA A 147 7.47 21.55 -16.90
C ALA A 147 7.62 21.39 -18.43
N THR A 148 6.67 20.74 -19.12
CA THR A 148 6.73 20.48 -20.57
C THR A 148 6.02 21.53 -21.41
N ILE A 149 5.11 22.33 -20.86
CA ILE A 149 4.35 23.35 -21.59
C ILE A 149 5.17 24.64 -21.76
N HIS A 150 6.29 24.78 -21.08
CA HIS A 150 7.19 25.94 -21.11
C HIS A 150 8.57 25.59 -21.59
#